data_2adc31b946e5b867f6c5915bd94bede3
#
_entry.id   2adc31b946e5b867f6c5915bd94bede3
#
_cell.length_a   1.000
_cell.length_b   1.000
_cell.length_c   1.000
_cell.angle_alpha   90.00
_cell.angle_beta   90.00
_cell.angle_gamma   90.00
#
_symmetry.space_group_name_H-M   'P 1'
#
loop_
_entity.id
_entity.type
_entity.pdbx_description
1 polymer ?
#
loop_
_entity_poly.entity_id
_entity_poly.type
_entity_poly.pdbx_seq_one_letter_code
_entity_poly.pdbx_strand_id
1 'polypeptide(L)'
;MCIIAIKKAGVRFPDITTVETMCDSNPDGFALVYHDTQDGKARTYRTMDREQFLRHYKSVLRSHDFRTTNLFLHARIATHGSLRRENCHGFVDKKCHLSFAHNGILYSIPNRGDLTDSETFFRDYFIPVFRHGGWFEADRLIRDVIGYSKFVFMDNKGNIRHYGDYIKDADGMLYSNSSFRRHPYSYYLKG
;
A
#
# COMPACT_ATOMS: atom_id res chain seq x y z
N MET A 1 -2.51 3.76 -12.96
CA MET A 1 -1.58 3.78 -11.79
C MET A 1 -2.28 3.13 -10.61
N CYS A 2 -1.55 2.38 -9.80
CA CYS A 2 -2.03 1.77 -8.56
C CYS A 2 -2.67 2.80 -7.61
N ILE A 3 -3.31 2.35 -6.55
CA ILE A 3 -3.75 3.23 -5.47
C ILE A 3 -3.27 2.70 -4.12
N ILE A 4 -2.84 3.63 -3.25
CA ILE A 4 -2.56 3.40 -1.84
C ILE A 4 -3.61 4.18 -1.04
N ALA A 5 -4.19 3.55 -0.03
CA ALA A 5 -5.00 4.23 0.99
C ALA A 5 -4.37 3.98 2.36
N ILE A 6 -4.14 5.06 3.12
CA ILE A 6 -3.51 5.02 4.45
C ILE A 6 -4.52 5.49 5.49
N LYS A 7 -4.73 4.64 6.50
CA LYS A 7 -5.56 4.91 7.66
C LYS A 7 -4.69 4.92 8.91
N LYS A 8 -4.62 6.05 9.60
CA LYS A 8 -3.93 6.17 10.90
C LYS A 8 -4.91 5.93 12.05
N ALA A 9 -4.39 5.55 13.20
CA ALA A 9 -5.16 5.42 14.42
C ALA A 9 -5.99 6.69 14.69
N GLY A 10 -7.24 6.53 15.13
CA GLY A 10 -8.19 7.62 15.30
C GLY A 10 -9.01 7.99 14.06
N VAL A 11 -8.55 7.65 12.87
CA VAL A 11 -9.29 7.80 11.61
C VAL A 11 -10.22 6.59 11.42
N ARG A 12 -11.44 6.79 10.94
CA ARG A 12 -12.35 5.68 10.63
C ARG A 12 -11.77 4.79 9.52
N PHE A 13 -12.11 3.53 9.54
CA PHE A 13 -11.80 2.64 8.42
C PHE A 13 -12.54 3.10 7.16
N PRO A 14 -11.91 3.04 5.97
CA PRO A 14 -12.64 3.30 4.73
C PRO A 14 -13.83 2.34 4.61
N ASP A 15 -14.96 2.86 4.17
CA ASP A 15 -16.13 2.02 3.96
C ASP A 15 -15.90 0.99 2.85
N ILE A 16 -16.71 -0.06 2.87
CA ILE A 16 -16.53 -1.17 1.93
C ILE A 16 -16.70 -0.72 0.47
N THR A 17 -17.59 0.23 0.22
CA THR A 17 -17.85 0.75 -1.13
C THR A 17 -16.65 1.51 -1.69
N THR A 18 -15.96 2.27 -0.85
CA THR A 18 -14.70 2.93 -1.21
C THR A 18 -13.62 1.90 -1.57
N VAL A 19 -13.48 0.85 -0.76
CA VAL A 19 -12.49 -0.22 -1.03
C VAL A 19 -12.86 -1.02 -2.28
N GLU A 20 -14.14 -1.32 -2.51
CA GLU A 20 -14.63 -1.95 -3.75
C GLU A 20 -14.29 -1.09 -4.97
N THR A 21 -14.52 0.24 -4.90
CA THR A 21 -14.17 1.17 -5.98
C THR A 21 -12.66 1.18 -6.27
N MET A 22 -11.81 1.12 -5.23
CA MET A 22 -10.36 0.98 -5.40
C MET A 22 -10.00 -0.32 -6.13
N CYS A 23 -10.62 -1.44 -5.74
CA CYS A 23 -10.39 -2.75 -6.35
C CYS A 23 -10.87 -2.79 -7.81
N ASP A 24 -12.04 -2.22 -8.10
CA ASP A 24 -12.62 -2.17 -9.45
C ASP A 24 -11.78 -1.31 -10.40
N SER A 25 -11.21 -0.23 -9.89
CA SER A 25 -10.32 0.66 -10.65
C SER A 25 -8.91 0.09 -10.84
N ASN A 26 -8.49 -0.87 -10.00
CA ASN A 26 -7.13 -1.42 -9.98
C ASN A 26 -7.20 -2.93 -9.68
N PRO A 27 -7.60 -3.77 -10.68
CA PRO A 27 -8.00 -5.17 -10.42
C PRO A 27 -6.85 -6.18 -10.38
N ASP A 28 -5.60 -5.78 -10.61
CA ASP A 28 -4.46 -6.68 -10.88
C ASP A 28 -3.72 -7.14 -9.61
N GLY A 29 -4.38 -7.05 -8.47
CA GLY A 29 -3.88 -7.55 -7.20
C GLY A 29 -4.03 -6.58 -6.04
N PHE A 30 -4.10 -7.13 -4.85
CA PHE A 30 -4.51 -6.41 -3.64
C PHE A 30 -3.61 -6.73 -2.46
N ALA A 31 -3.39 -5.73 -1.62
CA ALA A 31 -2.69 -5.91 -0.36
C ALA A 31 -3.36 -5.10 0.76
N LEU A 32 -3.38 -5.69 1.94
CA LEU A 32 -3.72 -5.05 3.20
C LEU A 32 -2.56 -5.26 4.16
N VAL A 33 -2.04 -4.17 4.70
CA VAL A 33 -1.07 -4.20 5.79
C VAL A 33 -1.69 -3.47 6.98
N TYR A 34 -1.73 -4.11 8.12
CA TYR A 34 -2.34 -3.56 9.33
C TYR A 34 -1.58 -3.96 10.59
N HIS A 35 -1.68 -3.12 11.59
CA HIS A 35 -1.16 -3.43 12.92
C HIS A 35 -2.22 -4.21 13.69
N ASP A 36 -1.92 -5.48 13.96
CA ASP A 36 -2.74 -6.33 14.79
C ASP A 36 -2.50 -5.95 16.26
N THR A 37 -3.47 -5.26 16.85
CA THR A 37 -3.36 -4.77 18.23
C THR A 37 -3.50 -5.87 19.27
N GLN A 38 -3.88 -7.09 18.90
CA GLN A 38 -4.00 -8.23 19.81
C GLN A 38 -2.63 -8.81 20.18
N ASP A 39 -1.71 -8.88 19.21
CA ASP A 39 -0.34 -9.38 19.43
C ASP A 39 0.74 -8.31 19.22
N GLY A 40 0.35 -7.09 18.89
CA GLY A 40 1.24 -5.94 18.71
C GLY A 40 2.15 -6.03 17.48
N LYS A 41 1.74 -6.77 16.43
CA LYS A 41 2.55 -6.99 15.23
C LYS A 41 1.88 -6.50 13.95
N ALA A 42 2.69 -6.05 13.00
CA ALA A 42 2.20 -5.79 11.66
C ALA A 42 1.91 -7.10 10.90
N ARG A 43 0.76 -7.14 10.25
CA ARG A 43 0.30 -8.24 9.41
C ARG A 43 0.21 -7.77 7.97
N THR A 44 0.56 -8.65 7.05
CA THR A 44 0.44 -8.40 5.62
C THR A 44 -0.36 -9.51 4.96
N TYR A 45 -1.42 -9.14 4.28
CA TYR A 45 -2.22 -10.02 3.44
C TYR A 45 -2.14 -9.56 1.99
N ARG A 46 -1.86 -10.49 1.05
CA ARG A 46 -1.77 -10.23 -0.39
C ARG A 46 -2.53 -11.30 -1.16
N THR A 47 -3.28 -10.90 -2.17
CA THR A 47 -4.03 -11.80 -3.04
C THR A 47 -4.27 -11.17 -4.42
N MET A 48 -4.50 -12.01 -5.43
CA MET A 48 -5.00 -11.62 -6.74
C MET A 48 -6.53 -11.67 -6.81
N ASP A 49 -7.17 -12.30 -5.83
CA ASP A 49 -8.61 -12.51 -5.78
C ASP A 49 -9.28 -11.37 -5.02
N ARG A 50 -10.12 -10.58 -5.73
CA ARG A 50 -10.88 -9.45 -5.19
C ARG A 50 -11.80 -9.85 -4.03
N GLU A 51 -12.52 -10.96 -4.19
CA GLU A 51 -13.49 -11.38 -3.18
C GLU A 51 -12.80 -11.89 -1.90
N GLN A 52 -11.67 -12.59 -2.04
CA GLN A 52 -10.85 -12.96 -0.88
C GLN A 52 -10.31 -11.71 -0.18
N PHE A 53 -9.87 -10.70 -0.93
CA PHE A 53 -9.39 -9.44 -0.36
C PHE A 53 -10.49 -8.75 0.45
N LEU A 54 -11.68 -8.58 -0.13
CA LEU A 54 -12.80 -7.92 0.53
C LEU A 54 -13.28 -8.70 1.76
N ARG A 55 -13.31 -10.04 1.71
CA ARG A 55 -13.62 -10.87 2.88
C ARG A 55 -12.61 -10.67 4.00
N HIS A 56 -11.31 -10.65 3.66
CA HIS A 56 -10.26 -10.44 4.66
C HIS A 56 -10.33 -9.02 5.25
N TYR A 57 -10.54 -8.00 4.41
CA TYR A 57 -10.74 -6.63 4.87
C TYR A 57 -11.92 -6.51 5.84
N LYS A 58 -13.10 -7.07 5.47
CA LYS A 58 -14.29 -7.11 6.36
C LYS A 58 -14.00 -7.82 7.68
N SER A 59 -13.17 -8.85 7.69
CA SER A 59 -12.74 -9.54 8.92
C SER A 59 -11.92 -8.60 9.82
N VAL A 60 -10.97 -7.85 9.25
CA VAL A 60 -10.18 -6.87 10.01
C VAL A 60 -11.06 -5.77 10.59
N LEU A 61 -12.04 -5.25 9.83
CA LEU A 61 -12.99 -4.25 10.34
C LEU A 61 -13.78 -4.73 11.58
N ARG A 62 -14.13 -6.02 11.63
CA ARG A 62 -14.90 -6.60 12.74
C ARG A 62 -14.05 -6.90 13.97
N SER A 63 -12.77 -7.17 13.79
CA SER A 63 -11.87 -7.63 14.88
C SER A 63 -10.96 -6.55 15.43
N HIS A 64 -10.90 -5.36 14.82
CA HIS A 64 -9.97 -4.30 15.19
C HIS A 64 -10.69 -2.97 15.44
N ASP A 65 -10.22 -2.23 16.45
CA ASP A 65 -10.73 -0.89 16.75
C ASP A 65 -10.01 0.16 15.86
N PHE A 66 -10.80 0.98 15.14
CA PHE A 66 -10.27 2.04 14.29
C PHE A 66 -9.45 3.09 15.08
N ARG A 67 -9.73 3.25 16.38
CA ARG A 67 -9.02 4.22 17.23
C ARG A 67 -7.57 3.86 17.48
N THR A 68 -7.23 2.58 17.41
CA THR A 68 -5.90 2.07 17.74
C THR A 68 -5.19 1.43 16.56
N THR A 69 -5.92 1.00 15.53
CA THR A 69 -5.34 0.27 14.40
C THR A 69 -4.84 1.21 13.32
N ASN A 70 -3.58 1.09 12.96
CA ASN A 70 -3.01 1.64 11.73
C ASN A 70 -3.11 0.60 10.61
N LEU A 71 -3.43 1.04 9.39
CA LEU A 71 -3.36 0.19 8.20
C LEU A 71 -3.06 0.98 6.93
N PHE A 72 -2.59 0.27 5.91
CA PHE A 72 -2.67 0.74 4.54
C PHE A 72 -3.17 -0.36 3.60
N LEU A 73 -3.88 0.06 2.57
CA LEU A 73 -4.39 -0.75 1.47
C LEU A 73 -3.62 -0.40 0.20
N HIS A 74 -3.41 -1.39 -0.65
CA HIS A 74 -2.90 -1.19 -2.00
C HIS A 74 -3.74 -2.00 -3.00
N ALA A 75 -4.23 -1.35 -4.05
CA ALA A 75 -4.82 -2.01 -5.20
C ALA A 75 -3.98 -1.70 -6.45
N ARG A 76 -3.58 -2.76 -7.14
CA ARG A 76 -2.62 -2.72 -8.24
C ARG A 76 -3.32 -2.64 -9.59
N ILE A 77 -2.77 -1.82 -10.48
CA ILE A 77 -2.91 -1.98 -11.91
C ILE A 77 -1.52 -2.21 -12.51
N ALA A 78 -1.34 -3.31 -13.22
CA ALA A 78 -0.04 -3.72 -13.72
C ALA A 78 0.36 -2.88 -14.94
N THR A 79 1.42 -2.09 -14.79
CA THR A 79 2.10 -1.41 -15.89
C THR A 79 3.40 -2.10 -16.25
N HIS A 80 4.01 -2.79 -15.28
CA HIS A 80 5.26 -3.55 -15.42
C HIS A 80 5.20 -4.80 -14.53
N GLY A 81 5.96 -5.83 -14.91
CA GLY A 81 6.01 -7.12 -14.22
C GLY A 81 4.78 -8.01 -14.48
N SER A 82 4.92 -9.29 -14.22
CA SER A 82 3.87 -10.30 -14.44
C SER A 82 2.71 -10.15 -13.44
N LEU A 83 1.52 -10.63 -13.86
CA LEU A 83 0.33 -10.75 -13.01
C LEU A 83 0.51 -11.95 -12.07
N ARG A 84 1.09 -11.71 -10.90
CA ARG A 84 1.32 -12.74 -9.87
C ARG A 84 1.25 -12.11 -8.47
N ARG A 85 0.93 -12.94 -7.49
CA ARG A 85 0.78 -12.53 -6.10
C ARG A 85 2.03 -11.88 -5.53
N GLU A 86 3.22 -12.34 -5.93
CA GLU A 86 4.52 -11.82 -5.49
C GLU A 86 4.70 -10.36 -5.85
N ASN A 87 4.09 -9.91 -6.96
CA ASN A 87 4.10 -8.53 -7.43
C ASN A 87 2.99 -7.65 -6.82
N CYS A 88 2.07 -8.22 -6.00
CA CYS A 88 1.20 -7.40 -5.15
C CYS A 88 2.04 -6.68 -4.11
N HIS A 89 1.83 -5.37 -3.95
CA HIS A 89 2.58 -4.57 -2.98
C HIS A 89 2.27 -5.01 -1.53
N GLY A 90 2.89 -4.33 -0.56
CA GLY A 90 2.98 -4.88 0.79
C GLY A 90 4.18 -5.83 0.87
N PHE A 91 5.26 -5.47 0.15
CA PHE A 91 6.54 -6.19 0.25
C PHE A 91 7.04 -6.17 1.69
N VAL A 92 7.54 -7.30 2.18
CA VAL A 92 7.97 -7.44 3.58
C VAL A 92 9.43 -7.83 3.65
N ASP A 93 10.22 -7.10 4.42
CA ASP A 93 11.50 -7.57 4.95
C ASP A 93 11.33 -8.04 6.39
N LYS A 94 11.49 -9.36 6.61
CA LYS A 94 11.29 -9.97 7.92
C LYS A 94 12.38 -9.60 8.94
N LYS A 95 13.60 -9.27 8.49
CA LYS A 95 14.73 -8.92 9.38
C LYS A 95 14.61 -7.49 9.88
N CYS A 96 14.17 -6.57 9.02
CA CYS A 96 13.91 -5.18 9.41
C CYS A 96 12.50 -4.98 9.96
N HIS A 97 11.63 -6.00 9.86
CA HIS A 97 10.22 -5.91 10.25
C HIS A 97 9.50 -4.73 9.60
N LEU A 98 9.74 -4.53 8.30
CA LEU A 98 9.14 -3.45 7.52
C LEU A 98 8.28 -4.02 6.40
N SER A 99 7.11 -3.39 6.21
CA SER A 99 6.25 -3.57 5.04
C SER A 99 6.28 -2.31 4.18
N PHE A 100 6.21 -2.47 2.85
CA PHE A 100 6.32 -1.37 1.89
C PHE A 100 5.31 -1.48 0.76
N ALA A 101 4.73 -0.34 0.36
CA ALA A 101 4.00 -0.22 -0.91
C ALA A 101 4.37 1.08 -1.63
N HIS A 102 4.23 1.04 -2.96
CA HIS A 102 4.56 2.11 -3.88
C HIS A 102 3.43 2.34 -4.88
N ASN A 103 3.20 3.60 -5.23
CA ASN A 103 2.38 4.00 -6.37
C ASN A 103 3.14 5.03 -7.21
N GLY A 104 3.49 4.65 -8.44
CA GLY A 104 4.26 5.45 -9.39
C GLY A 104 5.16 4.58 -10.26
N ILE A 105 6.21 5.19 -10.79
CA ILE A 105 7.29 4.55 -11.56
C ILE A 105 8.61 5.09 -11.05
N LEU A 106 9.56 4.21 -10.76
CA LEU A 106 10.90 4.55 -10.31
C LEU A 106 11.87 4.45 -11.50
N TYR A 107 11.98 5.52 -12.28
CA TYR A 107 12.76 5.54 -13.52
C TYR A 107 14.26 5.24 -13.33
N SER A 108 14.81 5.54 -12.16
CA SER A 108 16.22 5.28 -11.81
C SER A 108 16.48 3.85 -11.32
N ILE A 109 15.42 3.06 -11.11
CA ILE A 109 15.53 1.68 -10.63
C ILE A 109 15.37 0.72 -11.81
N PRO A 110 16.37 -0.11 -12.13
CA PRO A 110 16.28 -1.04 -13.23
C PRO A 110 15.25 -2.15 -12.97
N ASN A 111 14.48 -2.49 -14.00
CA ASN A 111 13.67 -3.71 -13.98
C ASN A 111 14.58 -4.92 -14.03
N ARG A 112 14.39 -5.87 -13.11
CA ARG A 112 15.15 -7.11 -13.02
C ARG A 112 14.26 -8.33 -13.23
N GLY A 113 14.20 -8.81 -14.45
CA GLY A 113 13.40 -9.99 -14.81
C GLY A 113 11.92 -9.78 -14.47
N ASP A 114 11.38 -10.68 -13.66
CA ASP A 114 9.96 -10.65 -13.25
C ASP A 114 9.66 -9.70 -12.08
N LEU A 115 10.69 -9.07 -11.49
CA LEU A 115 10.52 -8.14 -10.37
C LEU A 115 9.99 -6.79 -10.87
N THR A 116 9.16 -6.16 -10.06
CA THR A 116 8.77 -4.78 -10.29
C THR A 116 9.90 -3.82 -9.84
N ASP A 117 9.92 -2.61 -10.39
CA ASP A 117 10.78 -1.51 -9.90
C ASP A 117 10.64 -1.30 -8.39
N SER A 118 9.42 -1.41 -7.88
CA SER A 118 9.07 -1.28 -6.47
C SER A 118 9.72 -2.35 -5.59
N GLU A 119 9.69 -3.62 -6.01
CA GLU A 119 10.30 -4.71 -5.28
C GLU A 119 11.82 -4.62 -5.34
N THR A 120 12.38 -4.32 -6.52
CA THR A 120 13.81 -4.09 -6.72
C THR A 120 14.30 -2.96 -5.83
N PHE A 121 13.60 -1.80 -5.84
CA PHE A 121 13.92 -0.69 -4.94
C PHE A 121 13.93 -1.12 -3.48
N PHE A 122 12.85 -1.76 -3.01
CA PHE A 122 12.73 -2.13 -1.61
C PHE A 122 13.82 -3.09 -1.16
N ARG A 123 14.08 -4.17 -1.93
CA ARG A 123 15.02 -5.24 -1.54
C ARG A 123 16.48 -4.86 -1.72
N ASP A 124 16.81 -4.26 -2.87
CA ASP A 124 18.20 -4.12 -3.32
C ASP A 124 18.79 -2.74 -2.98
N TYR A 125 17.96 -1.73 -2.76
CA TYR A 125 18.38 -0.37 -2.45
C TYR A 125 17.97 0.07 -1.05
N PHE A 126 16.67 0.03 -0.74
CA PHE A 126 16.15 0.57 0.51
C PHE A 126 16.59 -0.25 1.74
N ILE A 127 16.39 -1.58 1.73
CA ILE A 127 16.71 -2.43 2.89
C ILE A 127 18.20 -2.39 3.25
N PRO A 128 19.18 -2.50 2.31
CA PRO A 128 20.59 -2.34 2.64
C PRO A 128 20.92 -1.01 3.30
N VAL A 129 20.42 0.11 2.75
CA VAL A 129 20.63 1.45 3.28
C VAL A 129 20.00 1.61 4.65
N PHE A 130 18.76 1.14 4.82
CA PHE A 130 18.06 1.18 6.09
C PHE A 130 18.76 0.38 7.20
N ARG A 131 19.34 -0.78 6.88
CA ARG A 131 20.13 -1.58 7.84
C ARG A 131 21.41 -0.89 8.28
N HIS A 132 22.03 -0.12 7.38
CA HIS A 132 23.29 0.58 7.67
C HIS A 132 23.06 1.83 8.52
N GLY A 133 22.10 2.67 8.17
CA GLY A 133 21.93 4.02 8.76
C GLY A 133 20.49 4.36 9.20
N GLY A 134 19.61 3.35 9.27
CA GLY A 134 18.22 3.55 9.71
C GLY A 134 17.45 4.54 8.82
N TRP A 135 16.45 5.19 9.41
CA TRP A 135 15.63 6.16 8.68
C TRP A 135 16.41 7.39 8.22
N PHE A 136 17.50 7.75 8.88
CA PHE A 136 18.29 8.92 8.48
C PHE A 136 18.85 8.77 7.06
N GLU A 137 19.50 7.64 6.77
CA GLU A 137 20.05 7.40 5.43
C GLU A 137 18.94 6.98 4.43
N ALA A 138 17.93 6.25 4.89
CA ALA A 138 16.80 5.85 4.05
C ALA A 138 16.00 7.07 3.55
N ASP A 139 15.80 8.10 4.38
CA ASP A 139 15.13 9.35 3.99
C ASP A 139 15.91 10.10 2.87
N ARG A 140 17.23 10.02 2.86
CA ARG A 140 18.08 10.59 1.79
C ARG A 140 17.87 9.84 0.48
N LEU A 141 17.99 8.50 0.53
CA LEU A 141 17.74 7.65 -0.64
C LEU A 141 16.35 7.87 -1.23
N ILE A 142 15.33 7.93 -0.37
CA ILE A 142 13.94 8.15 -0.83
C ILE A 142 13.84 9.48 -1.57
N ARG A 143 14.37 10.57 -1.03
CA ARG A 143 14.33 11.89 -1.70
C ARG A 143 14.97 11.87 -3.09
N ASP A 144 16.04 11.09 -3.25
CA ASP A 144 16.77 11.03 -4.52
C ASP A 144 16.01 10.23 -5.61
N VAL A 145 15.16 9.26 -5.22
CA VAL A 145 14.54 8.33 -6.18
C VAL A 145 13.03 8.51 -6.36
N ILE A 146 12.34 9.15 -5.40
CA ILE A 146 10.87 9.11 -5.33
C ILE A 146 10.18 9.83 -6.50
N GLY A 147 10.75 10.94 -7.00
CA GLY A 147 10.13 11.75 -8.04
C GLY A 147 8.66 12.10 -7.70
N TYR A 148 7.74 11.80 -8.62
CA TYR A 148 6.28 11.97 -8.43
C TYR A 148 5.60 10.77 -7.78
N SER A 149 6.36 9.76 -7.38
CA SER A 149 5.82 8.54 -6.76
C SER A 149 5.34 8.77 -5.33
N LYS A 150 4.62 7.79 -4.78
CA LYS A 150 4.15 7.78 -3.39
C LYS A 150 4.58 6.48 -2.74
N PHE A 151 5.19 6.60 -1.57
CA PHE A 151 5.63 5.47 -0.75
C PHE A 151 4.87 5.41 0.56
N VAL A 152 4.64 4.21 1.04
CA VAL A 152 4.21 3.96 2.42
C VAL A 152 4.99 2.79 3.00
N PHE A 153 5.42 2.97 4.23
CA PHE A 153 6.08 1.94 5.05
C PHE A 153 5.31 1.76 6.35
N MET A 154 5.28 0.53 6.84
CA MET A 154 4.80 0.21 8.18
C MET A 154 5.82 -0.70 8.88
N ASP A 155 6.24 -0.32 10.07
CA ASP A 155 7.07 -1.17 10.93
C ASP A 155 6.23 -2.20 11.72
N ASN A 156 6.89 -3.10 12.43
CA ASN A 156 6.21 -4.15 13.19
C ASN A 156 5.36 -3.61 14.36
N LYS A 157 5.63 -2.37 14.81
CA LYS A 157 4.84 -1.68 15.86
C LYS A 157 3.65 -0.92 15.29
N GLY A 158 3.43 -1.02 13.97
CA GLY A 158 2.35 -0.33 13.29
C GLY A 158 2.62 1.15 12.99
N ASN A 159 3.83 1.67 13.22
CA ASN A 159 4.14 3.04 12.84
C ASN A 159 4.18 3.17 11.32
N ILE A 160 3.48 4.19 10.79
CA ILE A 160 3.42 4.48 9.36
C ILE A 160 4.28 5.70 9.02
N ARG A 161 5.20 5.52 8.04
CA ARG A 161 5.84 6.61 7.30
C ARG A 161 5.35 6.62 5.86
N HIS A 162 5.08 7.79 5.33
CA HIS A 162 4.67 7.95 3.93
C HIS A 162 5.36 9.15 3.31
N TYR A 163 5.57 9.10 1.97
CA TYR A 163 6.29 10.09 1.20
C TYR A 163 5.56 10.35 -0.11
N GLY A 164 5.67 11.57 -0.61
CA GLY A 164 4.95 12.06 -1.79
C GLY A 164 3.60 12.69 -1.43
N ASP A 165 2.92 13.24 -2.42
CA ASP A 165 1.68 13.99 -2.24
C ASP A 165 0.47 13.04 -2.16
N TYR A 166 -0.23 13.06 -1.04
CA TYR A 166 -1.45 12.30 -0.81
C TYR A 166 -2.66 13.24 -0.73
N ILE A 167 -3.76 12.79 -1.29
CA ILE A 167 -5.08 13.44 -1.13
C ILE A 167 -5.61 13.04 0.25
N LYS A 168 -5.86 14.04 1.10
CA LYS A 168 -6.54 13.82 2.39
C LYS A 168 -8.04 14.03 2.18
N ASP A 169 -8.86 13.07 2.58
CA ASP A 169 -10.31 13.24 2.59
C ASP A 169 -10.83 13.91 3.86
N ALA A 170 -12.14 14.12 3.93
CA ALA A 170 -12.80 14.79 5.07
C ALA A 170 -12.67 13.97 6.38
N ASP A 171 -12.57 12.66 6.29
CA ASP A 171 -12.45 11.75 7.44
C ASP A 171 -10.99 11.57 7.90
N GLY A 172 -10.03 12.11 7.16
CA GLY A 172 -8.61 12.07 7.49
C GLY A 172 -7.85 10.91 6.86
N MET A 173 -8.46 10.11 6.00
CA MET A 173 -7.81 9.12 5.17
C MET A 173 -6.87 9.79 4.16
N LEU A 174 -5.77 9.11 3.83
CA LEU A 174 -4.83 9.56 2.81
C LEU A 174 -4.85 8.61 1.61
N TYR A 175 -5.03 9.16 0.40
CA TYR A 175 -5.06 8.41 -0.85
C TYR A 175 -3.99 8.90 -1.81
N SER A 176 -3.30 7.98 -2.48
CA SER A 176 -2.22 8.34 -3.41
C SER A 176 -2.71 8.92 -4.74
N ASN A 177 -3.98 8.75 -5.07
CA ASN A 177 -4.69 9.36 -6.20
C ASN A 177 -6.21 9.30 -5.99
N SER A 178 -7.01 9.73 -6.99
CA SER A 178 -8.46 9.84 -6.89
C SER A 178 -9.25 8.59 -7.31
N SER A 179 -8.60 7.45 -7.62
CA SER A 179 -9.31 6.24 -8.09
C SER A 179 -10.13 5.52 -7.01
N PHE A 180 -10.18 6.06 -5.79
CA PHE A 180 -11.13 5.67 -4.75
C PHE A 180 -12.52 6.31 -4.92
N ARG A 181 -12.64 7.35 -5.75
CA ARG A 181 -13.90 8.04 -6.01
C ARG A 181 -14.64 7.34 -7.15
N ARG A 182 -15.93 7.09 -6.98
CA ARG A 182 -16.78 6.62 -8.08
C ARG A 182 -16.79 7.68 -9.18
N HIS A 183 -16.51 7.24 -10.41
CA HIS A 183 -16.66 8.13 -11.56
C HIS A 183 -18.14 8.43 -11.78
N PRO A 184 -18.57 9.69 -11.92
CA PRO A 184 -19.99 10.03 -12.09
C PRO A 184 -20.65 9.34 -13.30
N TYR A 185 -19.86 8.93 -14.31
CA TYR A 185 -20.32 8.26 -15.52
C TYR A 185 -20.37 6.72 -15.46
N SER A 186 -20.01 6.10 -14.34
CA SER A 186 -20.03 4.62 -14.23
C SER A 186 -21.44 4.03 -14.22
N TYR A 187 -22.48 4.85 -14.05
CA TYR A 187 -23.88 4.45 -14.15
C TYR A 187 -24.35 4.19 -15.58
N TYR A 188 -23.66 4.73 -16.60
CA TYR A 188 -24.09 4.64 -18.00
C TYR A 188 -23.44 3.48 -18.75
N LEU A 189 -22.50 2.74 -18.16
CA LEU A 189 -21.76 1.65 -18.81
C LEU A 189 -22.17 0.24 -18.37
N LYS A 190 -23.23 0.13 -17.54
CA LYS A 190 -23.86 -1.15 -17.16
C LYS A 190 -25.26 -1.23 -17.76
N GLY A 191 -25.30 -1.22 -19.11
CA GLY A 191 -26.46 -1.55 -19.91
C GLY A 191 -26.16 -2.82 -20.72
#